data_bab7d3d5e85c984607bad52febf3088a
#
_entry.id   bab7d3d5e85c984607bad52febf3088a
#
_cell.length_a   1.000
_cell.length_b   1.000
_cell.length_c   1.000
_cell.angle_alpha   90.00
_cell.angle_beta   90.00
_cell.angle_gamma   90.00
#
_symmetry.space_group_name_H-M   'P 1'
#
loop_
_entity.id
_entity.type
_entity.pdbx_description
1 polymer ?
#
loop_
_entity_poly.entity_id
_entity_poly.type
_entity_poly.pdbx_seq_one_letter_code
_entity_poly.pdbx_strand_id
1 'polypeptide(L)'
;MNSPSRPLADRRLTDRLFALALQKNDLPFEISVTGGSMSPSLKDGDCVAVRREDAYLPGDIVVFRQNGGLTVHRLLWQAGGRAVCKGDSNLFREEVSAEDILGKVIAVSCGDVTFSPISGQLLAALSYEKLLIFKAHGEDRQATRRDPAYLEIQHFLHGLRYSLTNEGTKR
;
A
#
# COMPACT_ATOMS: atom_id res chain seq x y z
N MET A 1 28.24 -2.11 2.39
CA MET A 1 28.32 -2.27 0.93
C MET A 1 27.04 -1.67 0.35
N ASN A 2 27.13 -0.50 -0.28
CA ASN A 2 25.99 0.18 -0.88
C ASN A 2 25.62 -0.54 -2.17
N SER A 3 24.43 -1.12 -2.23
CA SER A 3 23.88 -1.61 -3.49
C SER A 3 23.69 -0.43 -4.45
N PRO A 4 24.13 -0.52 -5.70
CA PRO A 4 23.98 0.55 -6.65
C PRO A 4 22.50 0.80 -6.92
N SER A 5 22.04 2.04 -6.68
CA SER A 5 20.71 2.49 -7.05
C SER A 5 20.56 2.37 -8.56
N ARG A 6 19.60 1.55 -9.03
CA ARG A 6 19.24 1.44 -10.45
C ARG A 6 18.94 2.81 -11.03
N PRO A 7 19.43 3.15 -12.24
CA PRO A 7 19.19 4.44 -12.85
C PRO A 7 17.69 4.66 -13.09
N LEU A 8 17.22 5.90 -12.90
CA LEU A 8 15.81 6.34 -13.05
C LEU A 8 15.17 5.95 -14.40
N ALA A 9 15.96 5.89 -15.46
CA ALA A 9 15.50 5.48 -16.80
C ALA A 9 15.11 3.99 -16.85
N ASP A 10 15.82 3.15 -16.13
CA ASP A 10 15.59 1.70 -16.08
C ASP A 10 14.31 1.37 -15.26
N ARG A 11 14.04 2.13 -14.21
CA ARG A 11 12.79 2.04 -13.45
C ARG A 11 11.56 2.36 -14.30
N ARG A 12 11.59 3.46 -15.06
CA ARG A 12 10.46 3.86 -15.92
C ARG A 12 10.14 2.85 -17.02
N LEU A 13 11.16 2.19 -17.57
CA LEU A 13 10.95 1.15 -18.57
C LEU A 13 10.35 -0.11 -17.95
N THR A 14 10.85 -0.52 -16.78
CA THR A 14 10.33 -1.65 -16.01
C THR A 14 8.86 -1.41 -15.62
N ASP A 15 8.52 -0.22 -15.13
CA ASP A 15 7.16 0.14 -14.74
C ASP A 15 6.19 0.16 -15.93
N ARG A 16 6.67 0.59 -17.12
CA ARG A 16 5.87 0.55 -18.36
C ARG A 16 5.64 -0.86 -18.87
N LEU A 17 6.67 -1.70 -18.89
CA LEU A 17 6.56 -3.10 -19.28
C LEU A 17 5.66 -3.87 -18.32
N PHE A 18 5.76 -3.55 -17.05
CA PHE A 18 4.94 -4.08 -15.99
C PHE A 18 3.44 -3.71 -16.19
N ALA A 19 3.15 -2.44 -16.42
CA ALA A 19 1.79 -1.97 -16.70
C ALA A 19 1.19 -2.62 -17.95
N LEU A 20 2.00 -2.80 -19.01
CA LEU A 20 1.58 -3.48 -20.24
C LEU A 20 1.31 -4.98 -20.01
N ALA A 21 2.10 -5.62 -19.17
CA ALA A 21 1.92 -7.02 -18.87
C ALA A 21 0.66 -7.27 -18.01
N LEU A 22 0.35 -6.37 -17.04
CA LEU A 22 -0.90 -6.37 -16.29
C LEU A 22 -2.14 -6.18 -17.18
N GLN A 23 -2.01 -5.47 -18.28
CA GLN A 23 -3.12 -5.25 -19.22
C GLN A 23 -3.39 -6.46 -20.10
N LYS A 24 -2.42 -7.35 -20.29
CA LYS A 24 -2.51 -8.48 -21.22
C LYS A 24 -2.74 -9.85 -20.60
N ASN A 25 -2.54 -9.99 -19.30
CA ASN A 25 -2.59 -11.28 -18.61
C ASN A 25 -3.47 -11.19 -17.37
N ASP A 26 -4.39 -12.14 -17.20
CA ASP A 26 -5.17 -12.34 -15.96
C ASP A 26 -4.33 -12.97 -14.83
N LEU A 27 -3.05 -13.22 -15.07
CA LEU A 27 -2.14 -13.81 -14.08
C LEU A 27 -1.61 -12.74 -13.12
N PRO A 28 -1.50 -13.08 -11.82
CA PRO A 28 -0.89 -12.18 -10.85
C PRO A 28 0.58 -11.89 -11.18
N PHE A 29 0.99 -10.70 -10.83
CA PHE A 29 2.38 -10.24 -10.92
C PHE A 29 2.99 -10.08 -9.56
N GLU A 30 4.29 -10.31 -9.46
CA GLU A 30 5.06 -10.05 -8.25
C GLU A 30 5.88 -8.76 -8.39
N ILE A 31 5.80 -7.91 -7.37
CA ILE A 31 6.64 -6.72 -7.22
C ILE A 31 7.23 -6.65 -5.82
N SER A 32 8.48 -6.18 -5.75
CA SER A 32 9.12 -5.90 -4.47
C SER A 32 8.68 -4.53 -3.95
N VAL A 33 8.25 -4.50 -2.70
CA VAL A 33 7.92 -3.27 -1.99
C VAL A 33 9.20 -2.56 -1.60
N THR A 34 9.27 -1.26 -1.88
CA THR A 34 10.37 -0.40 -1.45
C THR A 34 9.86 0.76 -0.62
N GLY A 35 10.56 1.06 0.47
CA GLY A 35 10.21 2.12 1.40
C GLY A 35 9.19 1.71 2.46
N GLY A 36 8.80 2.65 3.31
CA GLY A 36 8.01 2.39 4.50
C GLY A 36 6.61 3.01 4.53
N SER A 37 6.13 3.55 3.40
CA SER A 37 4.84 4.29 3.37
C SER A 37 3.64 3.42 3.76
N MET A 38 3.71 2.11 3.53
CA MET A 38 2.68 1.14 3.86
C MET A 38 2.92 0.40 5.18
N SER A 39 3.96 0.76 5.93
CA SER A 39 4.19 0.14 7.25
C SER A 39 3.01 0.42 8.20
N PRO A 40 2.57 -0.57 8.99
CA PRO A 40 3.13 -1.91 9.14
C PRO A 40 2.55 -2.96 8.16
N SER A 41 1.52 -2.62 7.38
CA SER A 41 0.83 -3.59 6.52
C SER A 41 1.75 -4.23 5.47
N LEU A 42 2.59 -3.41 4.85
CA LEU A 42 3.70 -3.84 3.99
C LEU A 42 4.99 -3.22 4.50
N LYS A 43 6.08 -3.95 4.39
CA LYS A 43 7.42 -3.48 4.77
C LYS A 43 8.36 -3.46 3.57
N ASP A 44 9.42 -2.70 3.70
CA ASP A 44 10.53 -2.72 2.76
C ASP A 44 11.06 -4.15 2.61
N GLY A 45 11.23 -4.60 1.37
CA GLY A 45 11.66 -5.96 1.04
C GLY A 45 10.56 -7.02 0.96
N ASP A 46 9.29 -6.71 1.34
CA ASP A 46 8.18 -7.62 1.04
C ASP A 46 8.01 -7.79 -0.47
N CYS A 47 7.56 -8.96 -0.91
CA CYS A 47 7.10 -9.19 -2.27
C CYS A 47 5.57 -9.27 -2.27
N VAL A 48 4.90 -8.58 -3.20
CA VAL A 48 3.45 -8.60 -3.30
C VAL A 48 3.00 -9.12 -4.65
N ALA A 49 2.04 -10.05 -4.63
CA ALA A 49 1.35 -10.48 -5.83
C ALA A 49 0.19 -9.52 -6.12
N VAL A 50 0.15 -8.99 -7.33
CA VAL A 50 -0.82 -7.98 -7.77
C VAL A 50 -1.68 -8.57 -8.88
N ARG A 51 -2.99 -8.40 -8.78
CA ARG A 51 -3.95 -8.82 -9.80
C ARG A 51 -4.86 -7.68 -10.19
N ARG A 52 -5.18 -7.59 -11.47
CA ARG A 52 -6.20 -6.68 -11.96
C ARG A 52 -7.58 -7.22 -11.59
N GLU A 53 -8.49 -6.32 -11.20
CA GLU A 53 -9.87 -6.63 -10.87
C GLU A 53 -10.79 -5.62 -11.60
N ASP A 54 -12.02 -6.02 -11.82
CA ASP A 54 -13.04 -5.14 -12.44
C ASP A 54 -13.46 -4.00 -11.52
N ALA A 55 -13.32 -4.18 -10.21
CA ALA A 55 -13.63 -3.18 -9.20
C ALA A 55 -12.69 -3.29 -7.99
N TYR A 56 -12.41 -2.15 -7.41
CA TYR A 56 -11.60 -2.03 -6.18
C TYR A 56 -12.47 -1.46 -5.07
N LEU A 57 -12.31 -1.97 -3.86
CA LEU A 57 -13.10 -1.58 -2.70
C LEU A 57 -12.28 -0.77 -1.69
N PRO A 58 -12.90 0.16 -0.95
CA PRO A 58 -12.25 0.82 0.17
C PRO A 58 -11.59 -0.19 1.11
N GLY A 59 -10.32 0.06 1.41
CA GLY A 59 -9.47 -0.84 2.20
C GLY A 59 -8.59 -1.78 1.39
N ASP A 60 -8.82 -1.95 0.09
CA ASP A 60 -7.88 -2.67 -0.77
C ASP A 60 -6.53 -1.95 -0.81
N ILE A 61 -5.45 -2.72 -0.86
CA ILE A 61 -4.13 -2.19 -1.17
C ILE A 61 -3.98 -2.25 -2.68
N VAL A 62 -3.88 -1.09 -3.31
CA VAL A 62 -3.83 -0.97 -4.77
C VAL A 62 -2.47 -0.50 -5.26
N VAL A 63 -2.11 -0.93 -6.46
CA VAL A 63 -0.95 -0.46 -7.20
C VAL A 63 -1.42 0.49 -8.28
N PHE A 64 -0.85 1.67 -8.34
CA PHE A 64 -1.21 2.69 -9.33
C PHE A 64 0.00 3.44 -9.87
N ARG A 65 -0.18 4.07 -11.03
CA ARG A 65 0.83 4.93 -11.64
C ARG A 65 0.81 6.31 -11.02
N GLN A 66 1.99 6.80 -10.64
CA GLN A 66 2.16 8.16 -10.13
C GLN A 66 3.58 8.65 -10.40
N ASN A 67 3.72 9.89 -10.90
CA ASN A 67 5.01 10.55 -11.14
C ASN A 67 6.00 9.71 -11.99
N GLY A 68 5.47 8.92 -12.92
CA GLY A 68 6.27 8.06 -13.79
C GLY A 68 6.81 6.79 -13.15
N GLY A 69 6.30 6.41 -11.99
CA GLY A 69 6.60 5.17 -11.29
C GLY A 69 5.34 4.45 -10.79
N LEU A 70 5.54 3.38 -10.04
CA LEU A 70 4.48 2.64 -9.35
C LEU A 70 4.44 2.99 -7.87
N THR A 71 3.25 3.17 -7.36
CA THR A 71 2.98 3.41 -5.94
C THR A 71 2.01 2.34 -5.44
N VAL A 72 2.23 1.86 -4.23
CA VAL A 72 1.40 0.87 -3.55
C VAL A 72 0.82 1.50 -2.30
N HIS A 73 -0.47 1.81 -2.30
CA HIS A 73 -1.14 2.43 -1.14
C HIS A 73 -2.53 1.84 -0.92
N ARG A 74 -3.15 2.17 0.21
CA ARG A 74 -4.51 1.78 0.56
C ARG A 74 -5.52 2.68 -0.12
N LEU A 75 -6.49 2.08 -0.81
CA LEU A 75 -7.65 2.79 -1.36
C LEU A 75 -8.58 3.20 -0.20
N LEU A 76 -8.84 4.50 -0.06
CA LEU A 76 -9.76 5.03 0.94
C LEU A 76 -11.19 5.12 0.38
N TRP A 77 -11.32 5.64 -0.83
CA TRP A 77 -12.57 5.65 -1.58
C TRP A 77 -12.32 5.87 -3.08
N GLN A 78 -13.33 5.54 -3.89
CA GLN A 78 -13.35 5.75 -5.33
C GLN A 78 -14.74 6.20 -5.79
N ALA A 79 -14.81 7.26 -6.58
CA ALA A 79 -16.03 7.73 -7.21
C ALA A 79 -15.74 8.63 -8.41
N GLY A 80 -16.62 8.65 -9.42
CA GLY A 80 -16.56 9.60 -10.54
C GLY A 80 -15.24 9.58 -11.32
N GLY A 81 -14.62 8.41 -11.49
CA GLY A 81 -13.35 8.26 -12.21
C GLY A 81 -12.11 8.69 -11.38
N ARG A 82 -12.28 9.04 -10.11
CA ARG A 82 -11.21 9.42 -9.17
C ARG A 82 -11.11 8.43 -8.04
N ALA A 83 -9.90 8.23 -7.54
CA ALA A 83 -9.60 7.46 -6.36
C ALA A 83 -8.76 8.26 -5.37
N VAL A 84 -8.96 8.04 -4.09
CA VAL A 84 -8.15 8.58 -3.01
C VAL A 84 -7.43 7.44 -2.35
N CYS A 85 -6.11 7.51 -2.38
CA CYS A 85 -5.22 6.52 -1.79
C CYS A 85 -4.37 7.14 -0.68
N LYS A 86 -3.88 6.31 0.23
CA LYS A 86 -3.00 6.76 1.31
C LYS A 86 -2.13 5.61 1.80
N GLY A 87 -0.84 5.88 1.99
CA GLY A 87 0.06 4.96 2.69
C GLY A 87 -0.31 4.83 4.17
N ASP A 88 -0.27 3.63 4.72
CA ASP A 88 -0.68 3.36 6.10
C ASP A 88 0.15 4.12 7.14
N SER A 89 1.44 4.39 6.85
CA SER A 89 2.29 5.25 7.69
C SER A 89 2.32 6.72 7.26
N ASN A 90 1.77 7.05 6.09
CA ASN A 90 1.73 8.42 5.60
C ASN A 90 0.67 9.23 6.36
N LEU A 91 0.90 10.54 6.44
CA LEU A 91 -0.06 11.50 7.00
C LEU A 91 -0.85 12.23 5.90
N PHE A 92 -0.42 12.11 4.65
CA PHE A 92 -1.05 12.71 3.48
C PHE A 92 -1.74 11.65 2.63
N ARG A 93 -2.75 12.07 1.89
CA ARG A 93 -3.44 11.27 0.88
C ARG A 93 -2.99 11.70 -0.52
N GLU A 94 -3.16 10.82 -1.48
CA GLU A 94 -3.01 11.10 -2.91
C GLU A 94 -4.37 10.97 -3.60
N GLU A 95 -4.63 11.87 -4.55
CA GLU A 95 -5.74 11.76 -5.48
C GLU A 95 -5.19 11.31 -6.84
N VAL A 96 -5.73 10.21 -7.35
CA VAL A 96 -5.30 9.59 -8.60
C VAL A 96 -6.49 9.33 -9.52
N SER A 97 -6.26 9.23 -10.82
CA SER A 97 -7.30 8.76 -11.73
C SER A 97 -7.57 7.26 -11.47
N ALA A 98 -8.83 6.86 -11.51
CA ALA A 98 -9.19 5.46 -11.34
C ALA A 98 -8.57 4.56 -12.44
N GLU A 99 -8.35 5.11 -13.62
CA GLU A 99 -7.68 4.44 -14.76
C GLU A 99 -6.17 4.19 -14.53
N ASP A 100 -5.55 4.94 -13.61
CA ASP A 100 -4.16 4.73 -13.22
C ASP A 100 -3.99 3.57 -12.23
N ILE A 101 -5.08 3.05 -11.64
CA ILE A 101 -5.02 1.86 -10.80
C ILE A 101 -4.79 0.64 -11.71
N LEU A 102 -3.71 -0.05 -11.47
CA LEU A 102 -3.28 -1.20 -12.27
C LEU A 102 -3.76 -2.53 -11.73
N GLY A 103 -3.94 -2.63 -10.41
CA GLY A 103 -4.36 -3.85 -9.75
C GLY A 103 -4.37 -3.71 -8.23
N LYS A 104 -4.84 -4.77 -7.56
CA LYS A 104 -4.77 -4.87 -6.10
C LYS A 104 -3.82 -5.97 -5.65
N VAL A 105 -3.25 -5.78 -4.49
CA VAL A 105 -2.44 -6.78 -3.81
C VAL A 105 -3.35 -7.90 -3.32
N ILE A 106 -3.07 -9.14 -3.74
CA ILE A 106 -3.82 -10.34 -3.39
C ILE A 106 -3.05 -11.27 -2.44
N ALA A 107 -1.72 -11.15 -2.42
CA ALA A 107 -0.86 -11.88 -1.50
C ALA A 107 0.38 -11.06 -1.14
N VAL A 108 0.93 -11.30 0.02
CA VAL A 108 2.17 -10.69 0.53
C VAL A 108 3.11 -11.81 0.96
N SER A 109 4.33 -11.79 0.45
CA SER A 109 5.41 -12.71 0.81
C SER A 109 6.49 -11.95 1.59
N CYS A 110 6.86 -12.49 2.74
CA CYS A 110 7.89 -11.97 3.63
C CYS A 110 8.82 -13.12 4.01
N GLY A 111 9.97 -13.24 3.36
CA GLY A 111 10.81 -14.44 3.41
C GLY A 111 10.02 -15.65 2.91
N ASP A 112 9.97 -16.72 3.70
CA ASP A 112 9.28 -17.96 3.35
C ASP A 112 7.77 -17.95 3.72
N VAL A 113 7.27 -16.86 4.29
CA VAL A 113 5.87 -16.74 4.72
C VAL A 113 5.06 -15.95 3.70
N THR A 114 3.94 -16.53 3.24
CA THR A 114 2.97 -15.85 2.38
C THR A 114 1.62 -15.76 3.10
N PHE A 115 0.99 -14.59 3.06
CA PHE A 115 -0.29 -14.32 3.70
C PHE A 115 -1.15 -13.37 2.85
N SER A 116 -2.45 -13.35 3.12
CA SER A 116 -3.36 -12.40 2.48
C SER A 116 -3.12 -10.99 3.00
N PRO A 117 -3.19 -9.95 2.15
CA PRO A 117 -3.04 -8.58 2.60
C PRO A 117 -4.14 -8.21 3.59
N ILE A 118 -3.78 -7.38 4.58
CA ILE A 118 -4.76 -6.82 5.51
C ILE A 118 -5.57 -5.78 4.75
N SER A 119 -6.83 -6.09 4.43
CA SER A 119 -7.74 -5.25 3.66
C SER A 119 -9.12 -5.14 4.33
N GLY A 120 -9.97 -4.30 3.79
CA GLY A 120 -11.35 -4.12 4.25
C GLY A 120 -11.68 -2.70 4.71
N GLN A 121 -12.98 -2.39 4.74
CA GLN A 121 -13.49 -1.04 5.01
C GLN A 121 -13.02 -0.47 6.37
N LEU A 122 -12.89 -1.31 7.39
CA LEU A 122 -12.36 -0.87 8.68
C LEU A 122 -10.97 -0.24 8.54
N LEU A 123 -10.11 -0.84 7.72
CA LEU A 123 -8.75 -0.33 7.53
C LEU A 123 -8.71 0.95 6.70
N ALA A 124 -9.64 1.10 5.75
CA ALA A 124 -9.83 2.39 5.09
C ALA A 124 -10.24 3.47 6.08
N ALA A 125 -11.19 3.17 6.97
CA ALA A 125 -11.65 4.09 8.01
C ALA A 125 -10.53 4.47 8.98
N LEU A 126 -9.78 3.51 9.50
CA LEU A 126 -8.63 3.75 10.38
C LEU A 126 -7.53 4.58 9.69
N SER A 127 -7.26 4.31 8.42
CA SER A 127 -6.30 5.10 7.64
C SER A 127 -6.78 6.53 7.43
N TYR A 128 -8.09 6.73 7.24
CA TYR A 128 -8.70 8.06 7.14
C TYR A 128 -8.71 8.79 8.47
N GLU A 129 -8.98 8.09 9.59
CA GLU A 129 -8.93 8.65 10.95
C GLU A 129 -7.54 9.24 11.26
N LYS A 130 -6.46 8.57 10.89
CA LYS A 130 -5.10 9.11 11.01
C LYS A 130 -4.90 10.42 10.26
N LEU A 131 -5.55 10.60 9.10
CA LEU A 131 -5.54 11.86 8.37
C LEU A 131 -6.31 12.96 9.12
N LEU A 132 -7.45 12.62 9.72
CA LEU A 132 -8.23 13.59 10.52
C LEU A 132 -7.45 14.05 11.76
N ILE A 133 -6.80 13.12 12.47
CA ILE A 133 -5.93 13.45 13.61
C ILE A 133 -4.80 14.39 13.16
N PHE A 134 -4.17 14.12 12.03
CA PHE A 134 -3.12 14.99 11.47
C PHE A 134 -3.64 16.41 11.20
N LYS A 135 -4.82 16.54 10.61
CA LYS A 135 -5.46 17.83 10.36
C LYS A 135 -5.85 18.54 11.64
N ALA A 136 -6.35 17.81 12.64
CA ALA A 136 -6.71 18.37 13.95
C ALA A 136 -5.49 18.96 14.68
N HIS A 137 -4.31 18.41 14.48
CA HIS A 137 -3.04 18.95 14.97
C HIS A 137 -2.42 20.03 14.06
N GLY A 138 -3.18 20.63 13.15
CA GLY A 138 -2.68 21.67 12.25
C GLY A 138 -1.56 21.20 11.32
N GLU A 139 -1.58 19.92 10.95
CA GLU A 139 -0.59 19.26 10.12
C GLU A 139 0.82 19.16 10.78
N ASP A 140 0.87 19.24 12.11
CA ASP A 140 2.09 18.95 12.86
C ASP A 140 2.32 17.43 12.97
N ARG A 141 3.40 16.97 12.33
CA ARG A 141 3.78 15.55 12.31
C ARG A 141 4.18 15.02 13.68
N GLN A 142 4.83 15.84 14.52
CA GLN A 142 5.29 15.39 15.83
C GLN A 142 4.12 15.29 16.81
N ALA A 143 3.24 16.29 16.83
CA ALA A 143 2.03 16.29 17.65
C ALA A 143 1.14 15.09 17.26
N THR A 144 0.90 14.88 15.97
CA THR A 144 0.11 13.73 15.46
C THR A 144 0.68 12.39 15.92
N ARG A 145 1.98 12.19 15.81
CA ARG A 145 2.62 10.91 16.18
C ARG A 145 2.65 10.65 17.68
N ARG A 146 2.35 11.66 18.51
CA ARG A 146 2.22 11.54 19.97
C ARG A 146 0.76 11.43 20.41
N ASP A 147 -0.19 11.62 19.49
CA ASP A 147 -1.61 11.51 19.78
C ASP A 147 -1.97 10.07 20.19
N PRO A 148 -2.64 9.86 21.34
CA PRO A 148 -2.99 8.53 21.81
C PRO A 148 -3.81 7.71 20.79
N ALA A 149 -4.81 8.32 20.14
CA ALA A 149 -5.63 7.63 19.14
C ALA A 149 -4.81 7.21 17.91
N TYR A 150 -3.88 8.07 17.46
CA TYR A 150 -2.95 7.70 16.40
C TYR A 150 -2.08 6.50 16.79
N LEU A 151 -1.56 6.48 18.01
CA LEU A 151 -0.73 5.40 18.53
C LEU A 151 -1.52 4.09 18.67
N GLU A 152 -2.77 4.14 19.13
CA GLU A 152 -3.65 2.97 19.20
C GLU A 152 -3.89 2.36 17.82
N ILE A 153 -4.18 3.18 16.80
CA ILE A 153 -4.33 2.71 15.43
C ILE A 153 -3.03 2.04 14.95
N GLN A 154 -1.88 2.63 15.22
CA GLN A 154 -0.59 2.04 14.85
C GLN A 154 -0.35 0.70 15.54
N HIS A 155 -0.59 0.60 16.84
CA HIS A 155 -0.43 -0.64 17.59
C HIS A 155 -1.36 -1.75 17.07
N PHE A 156 -2.61 -1.40 16.76
CA PHE A 156 -3.57 -2.33 16.16
C PHE A 156 -3.07 -2.90 14.82
N LEU A 157 -2.60 -2.04 13.92
CA LEU A 157 -2.08 -2.45 12.61
C LEU A 157 -0.82 -3.33 12.75
N HIS A 158 0.07 -3.00 13.70
CA HIS A 158 1.25 -3.83 14.01
C HIS A 158 0.87 -5.21 14.54
N GLY A 159 -0.13 -5.28 15.41
CA GLY A 159 -0.66 -6.52 15.95
C GLY A 159 -1.25 -7.43 14.87
N LEU A 160 -2.01 -6.87 13.94
CA LEU A 160 -2.55 -7.61 12.79
C LEU A 160 -1.43 -8.22 11.93
N ARG A 161 -0.41 -7.44 11.59
CA ARG A 161 0.72 -7.95 10.81
C ARG A 161 1.46 -9.07 11.54
N TYR A 162 1.74 -8.87 12.83
CA TYR A 162 2.41 -9.87 13.66
C TYR A 162 1.68 -11.20 13.68
N SER A 163 0.35 -11.18 13.84
CA SER A 163 -0.48 -12.39 13.83
C SER A 163 -0.36 -13.13 12.50
N LEU A 164 -0.46 -12.43 11.38
CA LEU A 164 -0.39 -13.05 10.05
C LEU A 164 0.98 -13.69 9.76
N THR A 165 2.07 -13.04 10.16
CA THR A 165 3.42 -13.58 9.93
C THR A 165 3.73 -14.79 10.82
N ASN A 166 3.16 -14.87 12.02
CA ASN A 166 3.39 -16.00 12.94
C ASN A 166 2.48 -17.21 12.66
N GLU A 167 1.27 -17.01 12.17
CA GLU A 167 0.39 -18.12 11.78
C GLU A 167 0.91 -18.85 10.53
N GLY A 168 1.53 -18.15 9.60
CA GLY A 168 2.15 -18.74 8.41
C GLY A 168 3.34 -19.65 8.71
N THR A 169 3.99 -19.51 9.87
CA THR A 169 5.16 -20.31 10.28
C THR A 169 4.78 -21.67 10.90
N LYS A 170 3.49 -21.91 11.14
CA LYS A 170 2.98 -23.14 11.78
C LYS A 170 2.40 -24.17 10.79
N ARG A 171 2.64 -24.01 9.50
CA ARG A 171 2.20 -24.98 8.46
C ARG A 171 3.35 -25.69 7.82
#